data_ca417b68a058f5119e00dd3383d6162b
#
_entry.id   ca417b68a058f5119e00dd3383d6162b
#
_cell.length_a   1.000
_cell.length_b   1.000
_cell.length_c   1.000
_cell.angle_alpha   90.00
_cell.angle_beta   90.00
_cell.angle_gamma   90.00
#
_symmetry.space_group_name_H-M   'P 1'
#
loop_
_entity.id
_entity.type
_entity.pdbx_description
1 polymer ?
#
loop_
_entity_poly.entity_id
_entity_poly.type
_entity_poly.pdbx_seq_one_letter_code
_entity_poly.pdbx_strand_id
1 'polypeptide(L)'
;MARRPAPLASVGQQLVFLDASVLVAASRSPSGGSALVLEVCRGRRFRAALTTRILLEARVNIAEKFGEVELLRFYQQLAAMNPELVPPPPAQRMRECVPLTTEKDAHVLAAALECGAGYLLTLDRRHLITPAVQATALPLRVMTPGDLLKEIAATQE
;
A
#
# COMPACT_ATOMS: atom_id res chain seq x y z
N MET A 1 -9.03 -14.04 -27.97
CA MET A 1 -8.14 -12.96 -27.56
C MET A 1 -8.33 -12.67 -26.09
N ALA A 2 -7.27 -12.72 -25.34
CA ALA A 2 -7.36 -12.37 -23.93
C ALA A 2 -7.76 -10.91 -23.80
N ARG A 3 -8.82 -10.66 -23.10
CA ARG A 3 -9.25 -9.31 -22.85
C ARG A 3 -8.25 -8.61 -21.93
N ARG A 4 -7.83 -7.43 -22.31
CA ARG A 4 -7.00 -6.63 -21.44
C ARG A 4 -7.77 -6.31 -20.15
N PRO A 5 -7.17 -6.51 -18.98
CA PRO A 5 -7.84 -6.12 -17.74
C PRO A 5 -8.16 -4.62 -17.73
N ALA A 6 -9.23 -4.26 -17.06
CA ALA A 6 -9.59 -2.87 -16.88
C ALA A 6 -8.42 -2.11 -16.26
N PRO A 7 -8.24 -0.82 -16.60
CA PRO A 7 -7.20 -0.03 -15.95
C PRO A 7 -7.37 -0.05 -14.44
N LEU A 8 -6.23 -0.11 -13.71
CA LEU A 8 -6.23 -0.18 -12.25
C LEU A 8 -6.86 1.07 -11.62
N ALA A 9 -6.72 2.21 -12.28
CA ALA A 9 -7.32 3.46 -11.84
C ALA A 9 -7.98 4.17 -13.00
N SER A 10 -9.10 4.85 -12.75
CA SER A 10 -9.78 5.72 -13.70
C SER A 10 -8.91 6.95 -13.98
N VAL A 11 -9.23 7.64 -15.09
CA VAL A 11 -8.60 8.92 -15.39
C VAL A 11 -8.80 9.89 -14.22
N GLY A 12 -7.71 10.46 -13.72
CA GLY A 12 -7.72 11.36 -12.57
C GLY A 12 -7.63 10.65 -11.21
N GLN A 13 -7.78 9.33 -11.18
CA GLN A 13 -7.66 8.57 -9.95
C GLN A 13 -6.21 8.16 -9.69
N GLN A 14 -5.76 8.35 -8.44
CA GLN A 14 -4.41 7.98 -8.01
C GLN A 14 -4.40 6.58 -7.43
N LEU A 15 -3.48 5.75 -7.87
CA LEU A 15 -3.30 4.42 -7.33
C LEU A 15 -2.32 4.48 -6.15
N VAL A 16 -2.76 3.97 -5.00
CA VAL A 16 -2.01 3.99 -3.74
C VAL A 16 -1.70 2.55 -3.34
N PHE A 17 -0.43 2.18 -3.39
CA PHE A 17 0.00 0.84 -2.98
C PHE A 17 0.21 0.82 -1.47
N LEU A 18 -0.35 -0.18 -0.79
CA LEU A 18 -0.30 -0.28 0.67
C LEU A 18 0.60 -1.43 1.12
N ASP A 19 1.55 -1.11 2.00
CA ASP A 19 2.33 -2.12 2.71
C ASP A 19 1.49 -2.77 3.81
N ALA A 20 1.83 -4.00 4.18
CA ALA A 20 1.14 -4.72 5.25
C ALA A 20 1.14 -3.96 6.58
N SER A 21 2.19 -3.20 6.87
CA SER A 21 2.29 -2.39 8.10
C SER A 21 1.10 -1.42 8.24
N VAL A 22 0.64 -0.86 7.14
CA VAL A 22 -0.50 0.07 7.14
C VAL A 22 -1.80 -0.66 7.47
N LEU A 23 -1.99 -1.83 6.88
CA LEU A 23 -3.18 -2.66 7.14
C LEU A 23 -3.24 -3.12 8.60
N VAL A 24 -2.10 -3.54 9.14
CA VAL A 24 -1.99 -3.97 10.54
C VAL A 24 -2.32 -2.81 11.48
N ALA A 25 -1.72 -1.64 11.26
CA ALA A 25 -1.98 -0.46 12.08
C ALA A 25 -3.45 -0.02 12.01
N ALA A 26 -4.05 -0.07 10.83
CA ALA A 26 -5.45 0.31 10.64
C ALA A 26 -6.41 -0.61 11.40
N SER A 27 -6.10 -1.91 11.45
CA SER A 27 -6.94 -2.87 12.18
C SER A 27 -6.87 -2.67 13.69
N ARG A 28 -5.73 -2.18 14.17
CA ARG A 28 -5.50 -1.96 15.60
C ARG A 28 -6.08 -0.63 16.07
N SER A 29 -5.95 0.41 15.26
CA SER A 29 -6.38 1.77 15.65
C SER A 29 -7.37 2.32 14.62
N PRO A 30 -8.69 2.11 14.84
CA PRO A 30 -9.71 2.52 13.86
C PRO A 30 -9.84 4.03 13.68
N SER A 31 -9.29 4.83 14.60
CA SER A 31 -9.27 6.29 14.49
C SER A 31 -7.91 6.85 14.12
N GLY A 32 -6.91 5.99 13.87
CA GLY A 32 -5.56 6.43 13.51
C GLY A 32 -5.41 6.80 12.04
N GLY A 33 -4.23 7.31 11.71
CA GLY A 33 -3.90 7.76 10.36
C GLY A 33 -3.98 6.66 9.31
N SER A 34 -3.53 5.45 9.66
CA SER A 34 -3.60 4.31 8.74
C SER A 34 -5.04 3.95 8.40
N ALA A 35 -5.93 3.90 9.40
CA ALA A 35 -7.35 3.62 9.16
C ALA A 35 -8.00 4.73 8.32
N LEU A 36 -7.64 5.99 8.57
CA LEU A 36 -8.17 7.11 7.81
C LEU A 36 -7.73 7.05 6.34
N VAL A 37 -6.51 6.63 6.07
CA VAL A 37 -6.03 6.43 4.70
C VAL A 37 -6.84 5.35 3.99
N LEU A 38 -7.20 4.25 4.66
CA LEU A 38 -8.06 3.23 4.05
C LEU A 38 -9.41 3.81 3.65
N GLU A 39 -9.94 4.72 4.46
CA GLU A 39 -11.17 5.43 4.12
C GLU A 39 -11.00 6.34 2.89
N VAL A 40 -9.88 7.06 2.83
CA VAL A 40 -9.54 7.90 1.67
C VAL A 40 -9.47 7.08 0.39
N CYS A 41 -8.96 5.86 0.47
CA CYS A 41 -8.85 4.96 -0.68
C CYS A 41 -10.18 4.33 -1.12
N ARG A 42 -11.27 4.66 -0.46
CA ARG A 42 -12.63 4.30 -0.90
C ARG A 42 -13.24 5.36 -1.81
N GLY A 43 -12.60 6.51 -1.91
CA GLY A 43 -13.10 7.65 -2.65
C GLY A 43 -12.80 7.57 -4.14
N ARG A 44 -13.15 8.65 -4.84
CA ARG A 44 -12.93 8.76 -6.28
C ARG A 44 -11.52 9.16 -6.65
N ARG A 45 -10.83 9.84 -5.74
CA ARG A 45 -9.51 10.40 -6.01
C ARG A 45 -8.40 9.35 -5.85
N PHE A 46 -8.54 8.47 -4.87
CA PHE A 46 -7.52 7.47 -4.53
C PHE A 46 -8.11 6.08 -4.54
N ARG A 47 -7.35 5.14 -5.06
CA ARG A 47 -7.69 3.72 -5.04
C ARG A 47 -6.52 2.93 -4.49
N ALA A 48 -6.81 2.02 -3.57
CA ALA A 48 -5.80 1.15 -2.99
C ALA A 48 -5.43 0.01 -3.93
N ALA A 49 -4.16 -0.35 -3.92
CA ALA A 49 -3.63 -1.53 -4.59
C ALA A 49 -2.74 -2.29 -3.64
N LEU A 50 -2.75 -3.61 -3.73
CA LEU A 50 -1.85 -4.46 -2.97
C LEU A 50 -1.79 -5.86 -3.60
N THR A 51 -0.85 -6.68 -3.16
CA THR A 51 -0.73 -8.06 -3.61
C THR A 51 -1.39 -9.02 -2.62
N THR A 52 -1.68 -10.22 -3.08
CA THR A 52 -2.15 -11.30 -2.20
C THR A 52 -1.14 -11.58 -1.09
N ARG A 53 0.16 -11.51 -1.39
CA ARG A 53 1.21 -11.71 -0.41
C ARG A 53 1.11 -10.70 0.74
N ILE A 54 0.84 -9.44 0.43
CA ILE A 54 0.64 -8.40 1.45
C ILE A 54 -0.60 -8.69 2.30
N LEU A 55 -1.69 -9.11 1.68
CA LEU A 55 -2.90 -9.49 2.42
C LEU A 55 -2.63 -10.60 3.43
N LEU A 56 -1.94 -11.64 2.97
CA LEU A 56 -1.61 -12.78 3.83
C LEU A 56 -0.67 -12.38 4.95
N GLU A 57 0.34 -11.56 4.66
CA GLU A 57 1.28 -11.07 5.66
C GLU A 57 0.56 -10.25 6.73
N ALA A 58 -0.32 -9.34 6.33
CA ALA A 58 -1.10 -8.54 7.27
C ALA A 58 -2.01 -9.43 8.13
N ARG A 59 -2.71 -10.37 7.52
CA ARG A 59 -3.60 -11.28 8.23
C ARG A 59 -2.86 -12.09 9.28
N VAL A 60 -1.72 -12.68 8.92
CA VAL A 60 -0.91 -13.47 9.84
C VAL A 60 -0.41 -12.62 11.00
N ASN A 61 0.08 -11.43 10.72
CA ASN A 61 0.57 -10.51 11.75
C ASN A 61 -0.54 -10.11 12.73
N ILE A 62 -1.73 -9.83 12.22
CA ILE A 62 -2.87 -9.45 13.07
C ILE A 62 -3.28 -10.63 13.94
N ALA A 63 -3.40 -11.82 13.35
CA ALA A 63 -3.81 -13.02 14.08
C ALA A 63 -2.81 -13.41 15.17
N GLU A 64 -1.51 -13.22 14.93
CA GLU A 64 -0.48 -13.57 15.90
C GLU A 64 -0.30 -12.54 17.02
N LYS A 65 -0.47 -11.23 16.70
CA LYS A 65 -0.13 -10.15 17.63
C LYS A 65 -1.33 -9.54 18.34
N PHE A 66 -2.52 -9.71 17.76
CA PHE A 66 -3.75 -9.09 18.28
C PHE A 66 -4.82 -10.18 18.42
N GLY A 67 -6.10 -9.80 18.42
CA GLY A 67 -7.18 -10.73 18.65
C GLY A 67 -8.22 -10.72 17.53
N GLU A 68 -9.36 -11.35 17.85
CA GLU A 68 -10.45 -11.49 16.89
C GLU A 68 -11.08 -10.16 16.50
N VAL A 69 -11.09 -9.20 17.41
CA VAL A 69 -11.68 -7.86 17.15
C VAL A 69 -10.90 -7.18 16.03
N GLU A 70 -9.57 -7.20 16.11
CA GLU A 70 -8.69 -6.60 15.11
C GLU A 70 -8.77 -7.35 13.79
N LEU A 71 -8.84 -8.67 13.84
CA LEU A 71 -8.95 -9.49 12.63
C LEU A 71 -10.28 -9.23 11.90
N LEU A 72 -11.38 -9.14 12.66
CA LEU A 72 -12.68 -8.80 12.08
C LEU A 72 -12.66 -7.40 11.45
N ARG A 73 -12.06 -6.44 12.15
CA ARG A 73 -11.92 -5.08 11.63
C ARG A 73 -11.11 -5.06 10.32
N PHE A 74 -10.04 -5.83 10.27
CA PHE A 74 -9.24 -5.97 9.05
C PHE A 74 -10.10 -6.42 7.87
N TYR A 75 -10.91 -7.46 8.05
CA TYR A 75 -11.80 -7.92 7.00
C TYR A 75 -12.85 -6.90 6.61
N GLN A 76 -13.39 -6.19 7.58
CA GLN A 76 -14.36 -5.12 7.32
C GLN A 76 -13.73 -3.97 6.52
N GLN A 77 -12.51 -3.58 6.89
CA GLN A 77 -11.77 -2.53 6.19
C GLN A 77 -11.44 -2.95 4.75
N LEU A 78 -11.04 -4.19 4.54
CA LEU A 78 -10.78 -4.71 3.19
C LEU A 78 -12.03 -4.70 2.33
N ALA A 79 -13.13 -5.19 2.87
CA ALA A 79 -14.39 -5.24 2.12
C ALA A 79 -14.85 -3.83 1.73
N ALA A 80 -14.75 -2.88 2.65
CA ALA A 80 -15.14 -1.49 2.39
C ALA A 80 -14.23 -0.80 1.39
N MET A 81 -12.93 -1.05 1.46
CA MET A 81 -11.93 -0.44 0.59
C MET A 81 -11.94 -1.06 -0.81
N ASN A 82 -12.20 -2.35 -0.89
CA ASN A 82 -12.20 -3.12 -2.14
C ASN A 82 -10.96 -2.82 -3.01
N PRO A 83 -9.76 -3.14 -2.54
CA PRO A 83 -8.53 -2.77 -3.23
C PRO A 83 -8.33 -3.55 -4.52
N GLU A 84 -7.57 -2.96 -5.45
CA GLU A 84 -7.07 -3.70 -6.60
C GLU A 84 -6.03 -4.71 -6.13
N LEU A 85 -6.25 -5.97 -6.46
CA LEU A 85 -5.24 -7.01 -6.24
C LEU A 85 -4.36 -7.04 -7.49
N VAL A 86 -3.12 -6.60 -7.35
CA VAL A 86 -2.17 -6.56 -8.45
C VAL A 86 -1.33 -7.84 -8.48
N PRO A 87 -0.83 -8.25 -9.65
CA PRO A 87 -0.02 -9.46 -9.74
C PRO A 87 1.28 -9.36 -8.93
N PRO A 88 1.86 -10.50 -8.53
CA PRO A 88 3.20 -10.48 -7.93
C PRO A 88 4.20 -9.88 -8.92
N PRO A 89 5.21 -9.14 -8.42
CA PRO A 89 6.18 -8.52 -9.32
C PRO A 89 7.05 -9.57 -10.01
N PRO A 90 7.51 -9.28 -11.25
CA PRO A 90 8.43 -10.18 -11.94
C PRO A 90 9.76 -10.32 -11.19
N ALA A 91 10.42 -11.46 -11.38
CA ALA A 91 11.69 -11.76 -10.73
C ALA A 91 12.75 -10.69 -11.01
N GLN A 92 12.79 -10.15 -12.22
CA GLN A 92 13.74 -9.10 -12.56
C GLN A 92 13.52 -7.84 -11.74
N ARG A 93 12.26 -7.41 -11.57
CA ARG A 93 11.93 -6.25 -10.76
C ARG A 93 12.31 -6.47 -9.29
N MET A 94 12.10 -7.70 -8.81
CA MET A 94 12.53 -8.08 -7.46
C MET A 94 14.05 -7.90 -7.29
N ARG A 95 14.83 -8.39 -8.25
CA ARG A 95 16.29 -8.28 -8.20
C ARG A 95 16.77 -6.83 -8.22
N GLU A 96 16.06 -5.97 -8.94
CA GLU A 96 16.39 -4.54 -8.99
C GLU A 96 16.12 -3.85 -7.65
N CYS A 97 15.13 -4.32 -6.91
CA CYS A 97 14.71 -3.68 -5.66
C CYS A 97 15.48 -4.17 -4.43
N VAL A 98 16.01 -5.39 -4.45
CA VAL A 98 16.75 -5.94 -3.29
C VAL A 98 17.85 -5.00 -2.80
N PRO A 99 18.74 -4.46 -3.66
CA PRO A 99 19.81 -3.57 -3.18
C PRO A 99 19.32 -2.22 -2.69
N LEU A 100 18.08 -1.82 -3.01
CA LEU A 100 17.54 -0.54 -2.59
C LEU A 100 16.92 -0.59 -1.19
N THR A 101 16.50 -1.76 -0.75
CA THR A 101 15.85 -1.94 0.54
C THR A 101 16.42 -3.19 1.24
N THR A 102 15.61 -4.20 1.46
CA THR A 102 16.04 -5.48 2.00
C THR A 102 15.41 -6.59 1.16
N GLU A 103 15.97 -7.78 1.29
CA GLU A 103 15.39 -8.96 0.62
C GLU A 103 13.93 -9.17 1.03
N LYS A 104 13.62 -8.93 2.30
CA LYS A 104 12.27 -9.08 2.86
C LYS A 104 11.29 -8.06 2.28
N ASP A 105 11.72 -6.82 2.08
CA ASP A 105 10.84 -5.71 1.68
C ASP A 105 10.85 -5.43 0.18
N ALA A 106 11.72 -6.10 -0.56
CA ALA A 106 11.87 -5.88 -2.00
C ALA A 106 10.55 -6.11 -2.76
N HIS A 107 9.75 -7.09 -2.35
CA HIS A 107 8.49 -7.37 -3.05
C HIS A 107 7.49 -6.22 -2.95
N VAL A 108 7.51 -5.48 -1.86
CA VAL A 108 6.62 -4.32 -1.65
C VAL A 108 6.97 -3.23 -2.65
N LEU A 109 8.23 -2.84 -2.67
CA LEU A 109 8.72 -1.81 -3.60
C LEU A 109 8.53 -2.24 -5.06
N ALA A 110 8.89 -3.48 -5.36
CA ALA A 110 8.80 -4.03 -6.71
C ALA A 110 7.35 -4.04 -7.21
N ALA A 111 6.40 -4.48 -6.39
CA ALA A 111 5.00 -4.52 -6.77
C ALA A 111 4.43 -3.11 -6.98
N ALA A 112 4.79 -2.16 -6.11
CA ALA A 112 4.34 -0.77 -6.23
C ALA A 112 4.85 -0.15 -7.53
N LEU A 113 6.11 -0.38 -7.88
CA LEU A 113 6.69 0.10 -9.14
C LEU A 113 6.04 -0.55 -10.35
N GLU A 114 5.86 -1.86 -10.30
CA GLU A 114 5.35 -2.63 -11.42
C GLU A 114 3.90 -2.29 -11.74
N CYS A 115 3.07 -2.03 -10.74
CA CYS A 115 1.67 -1.69 -10.97
C CYS A 115 1.45 -0.22 -11.35
N GLY A 116 2.51 0.59 -11.37
CA GLY A 116 2.41 1.99 -11.76
C GLY A 116 1.75 2.87 -10.70
N ALA A 117 1.84 2.50 -9.44
CA ALA A 117 1.28 3.31 -8.36
C ALA A 117 1.96 4.67 -8.27
N GLY A 118 1.21 5.70 -7.91
CA GLY A 118 1.77 7.02 -7.63
C GLY A 118 2.32 7.13 -6.22
N TYR A 119 1.79 6.33 -5.31
CA TYR A 119 2.19 6.33 -3.89
C TYR A 119 2.40 4.92 -3.39
N LEU A 120 3.40 4.76 -2.54
CA LEU A 120 3.57 3.58 -1.69
C LEU A 120 3.50 4.07 -0.25
N LEU A 121 2.50 3.60 0.50
CA LEU A 121 2.36 3.96 1.91
C LEU A 121 2.86 2.83 2.80
N THR A 122 3.72 3.20 3.73
CA THR A 122 4.34 2.26 4.66
C THR A 122 4.64 2.96 5.98
N LEU A 123 4.77 2.18 7.04
CA LEU A 123 5.27 2.68 8.32
C LEU A 123 6.74 2.35 8.53
N ASP A 124 7.37 1.67 7.56
CA ASP A 124 8.77 1.28 7.65
C ASP A 124 9.69 2.41 7.17
N ARG A 125 10.08 3.27 8.12
CA ARG A 125 11.01 4.37 7.84
C ARG A 125 12.44 3.91 7.64
N ARG A 126 12.75 2.73 8.14
CA ARG A 126 14.13 2.23 8.14
C ARG A 126 14.54 1.63 6.79
N HIS A 127 13.62 0.92 6.12
CA HIS A 127 13.96 0.18 4.92
C HIS A 127 13.25 0.66 3.65
N LEU A 128 12.11 1.34 3.79
CA LEU A 128 11.32 1.77 2.64
C LEU A 128 11.28 3.29 2.49
N ILE A 129 11.19 4.05 3.58
CA ILE A 129 11.21 5.51 3.50
C ILE A 129 12.65 5.99 3.70
N THR A 130 13.48 5.77 2.70
CA THR A 130 14.89 6.14 2.72
C THR A 130 15.21 7.04 1.54
N PRO A 131 16.27 7.87 1.63
CA PRO A 131 16.67 8.70 0.50
C PRO A 131 16.97 7.89 -0.77
N ALA A 132 17.60 6.72 -0.61
CA ALA A 132 17.94 5.86 -1.74
C ALA A 132 16.70 5.34 -2.45
N VAL A 133 15.71 4.85 -1.69
CA VAL A 133 14.45 4.37 -2.27
C VAL A 133 13.71 5.51 -2.95
N GLN A 134 13.58 6.65 -2.26
CA GLN A 134 12.83 7.78 -2.80
C GLN A 134 13.45 8.33 -4.08
N ALA A 135 14.78 8.43 -4.14
CA ALA A 135 15.47 8.93 -5.33
C ALA A 135 15.33 7.99 -6.53
N THR A 136 15.35 6.68 -6.28
CA THR A 136 15.34 5.65 -7.35
C THR A 136 13.91 5.29 -7.78
N ALA A 137 12.95 5.38 -6.87
CA ALA A 137 11.57 4.94 -7.11
C ALA A 137 10.74 5.93 -7.93
N LEU A 138 11.19 7.18 -8.09
CA LEU A 138 10.43 8.17 -8.83
C LEU A 138 9.96 7.65 -10.20
N PRO A 139 8.73 7.96 -10.62
CA PRO A 139 7.79 8.91 -10.00
C PRO A 139 6.98 8.37 -8.83
N LEU A 140 7.17 7.13 -8.42
CA LEU A 140 6.53 6.59 -7.21
C LEU A 140 7.02 7.36 -5.98
N ARG A 141 6.10 7.82 -5.16
CA ARG A 141 6.42 8.53 -3.93
C ARG A 141 6.16 7.63 -2.73
N VAL A 142 7.19 7.42 -1.92
CA VAL A 142 7.12 6.54 -0.75
C VAL A 142 6.98 7.39 0.51
N MET A 143 5.94 7.16 1.29
CA MET A 143 5.63 8.01 2.44
C MET A 143 4.77 7.27 3.47
N THR A 144 4.57 7.89 4.62
CA THR A 144 3.65 7.36 5.62
C THR A 144 2.21 7.74 5.30
N PRO A 145 1.23 7.02 5.87
CA PRO A 145 -0.16 7.46 5.79
C PRO A 145 -0.38 8.90 6.25
N GLY A 146 0.28 9.29 7.35
CA GLY A 146 0.18 10.66 7.85
C GLY A 146 0.67 11.71 6.86
N ASP A 147 1.74 11.39 6.12
CA ASP A 147 2.28 12.30 5.11
C ASP A 147 1.28 12.52 3.97
N LEU A 148 0.62 11.45 3.51
CA LEU A 148 -0.40 11.58 2.47
C LEU A 148 -1.58 12.41 2.96
N LEU A 149 -2.03 12.19 4.17
CA LEU A 149 -3.14 12.95 4.76
C LEU A 149 -2.81 14.45 4.83
N LYS A 150 -1.57 14.78 5.17
CA LYS A 150 -1.10 16.18 5.18
C LYS A 150 -1.12 16.80 3.79
N GLU A 151 -0.70 16.06 2.78
CA GLU A 151 -0.75 16.54 1.40
C GLU A 151 -2.19 16.79 0.93
N ILE A 152 -3.10 15.88 1.26
CA ILE A 152 -4.51 16.01 0.91
C ILE A 152 -5.10 17.26 1.56
N ALA A 153 -4.82 17.48 2.84
CA ALA A 153 -5.28 18.67 3.56
C ALA A 153 -4.76 19.96 2.95
N ALA A 154 -3.48 19.97 2.55
CA ALA A 154 -2.86 21.14 1.95
C ALA A 154 -3.46 21.50 0.59
N THR A 155 -3.89 20.52 -0.18
CA THR A 155 -4.45 20.78 -1.53
C THR A 155 -5.91 21.20 -1.50
N GLN A 156 -6.56 21.18 -0.35
CA GLN A 156 -7.96 21.59 -0.19
C GLN A 156 -8.11 23.07 0.20
N GLU A 157 -7.01 23.78 0.41
CA GLU A 157 -7.01 25.20 0.76
C GLU A 157 -7.07 26.12 -0.46
#